data_ae79254abf31f48de1ee630ad195ecfd
#
_entry.id   ae79254abf31f48de1ee630ad195ecfd
#
_cell.length_a   1.000
_cell.length_b   1.000
_cell.length_c   1.000
_cell.angle_alpha   90.00
_cell.angle_beta   90.00
_cell.angle_gamma   90.00
#
_symmetry.space_group_name_H-M   'P 1'
#
loop_
_entity.id
_entity.type
_entity.pdbx_description
1 polymer ?
#
loop_
_entity_poly.entity_id
_entity_poly.type
_entity_poly.pdbx_seq_one_letter_code
_entity_poly.pdbx_strand_id
1 'polypeptide(L)'
;MEIIGSSAFILFKEEGLYLEWELVYVGSAKSSSYDQVLDSALVGPVPEGRHKFVFAVDAPDPAKIPVQDLVGVTVLLLRCKYNGQEFINLGWFVSNDYEDPELKENPPAKPIIEKLTRTVQTDDLRVTSFPIKWDENQPDEYPPEQEQLEKMSKWQKTLLKLQETLQPQKMSLRTGLHPRMTRPT
;
A
#
# COMPACT_ATOMS: atom_id res chain seq x y z
N MET A 1 -8.52 15.11 2.62
CA MET A 1 -7.05 14.98 2.40
C MET A 1 -6.86 14.73 0.91
N GLU A 2 -6.40 15.74 0.17
CA GLU A 2 -6.14 15.59 -1.27
C GLU A 2 -4.83 14.82 -1.45
N ILE A 3 -4.91 13.65 -2.10
CA ILE A 3 -3.72 13.00 -2.64
C ILE A 3 -3.50 13.61 -4.01
N ILE A 4 -2.64 14.62 -4.10
CA ILE A 4 -2.18 15.14 -5.40
C ILE A 4 -1.21 14.10 -5.94
N GLY A 5 -1.75 13.16 -6.73
CA GLY A 5 -1.00 12.07 -7.32
C GLY A 5 0.06 12.59 -8.29
N SER A 6 1.23 11.98 -8.24
CA SER A 6 2.26 12.09 -9.27
C SER A 6 1.65 11.84 -10.64
N SER A 7 1.97 12.69 -11.62
CA SER A 7 1.44 12.58 -12.98
C SER A 7 2.01 11.32 -13.65
N ALA A 8 1.27 10.22 -13.64
CA ALA A 8 1.58 9.07 -14.46
C ALA A 8 1.10 9.37 -15.89
N PHE A 9 2.01 9.31 -16.85
CA PHE A 9 1.66 9.46 -18.26
C PHE A 9 1.58 8.09 -18.90
N ILE A 10 0.40 7.72 -19.36
CA ILE A 10 0.17 6.51 -20.14
C ILE A 10 -0.14 6.95 -21.56
N LEU A 11 0.62 6.44 -22.54
CA LEU A 11 0.41 6.71 -23.95
C LEU A 11 -0.51 5.60 -24.50
N PHE A 12 -1.72 5.96 -24.90
CA PHE A 12 -2.65 5.07 -25.59
C PHE A 12 -2.54 5.30 -27.09
N LYS A 13 -2.57 4.20 -27.85
CA LYS A 13 -2.56 4.19 -29.33
C LYS A 13 -3.94 3.86 -29.91
N GLU A 14 -4.88 3.47 -29.07
CA GLU A 14 -6.23 3.09 -29.49
C GLU A 14 -7.25 4.08 -28.97
N GLU A 15 -8.21 4.45 -29.81
CA GLU A 15 -9.27 5.39 -29.47
C GLU A 15 -10.44 4.68 -28.79
N GLY A 16 -11.11 5.37 -27.86
CA GLY A 16 -12.39 4.94 -27.30
C GLY A 16 -12.33 3.97 -26.15
N LEU A 17 -11.16 3.76 -25.54
CA LEU A 17 -11.00 2.87 -24.38
C LEU A 17 -11.66 3.44 -23.14
N TYR A 18 -12.30 2.56 -22.37
CA TYR A 18 -12.78 2.85 -21.01
C TYR A 18 -11.89 2.14 -20.00
N LEU A 19 -11.27 2.90 -19.13
CA LEU A 19 -10.33 2.41 -18.13
C LEU A 19 -10.93 2.53 -16.73
N GLU A 20 -10.94 1.44 -16.02
CA GLU A 20 -11.33 1.41 -14.60
C GLU A 20 -10.09 1.65 -13.73
N TRP A 21 -10.14 2.72 -12.97
CA TRP A 21 -9.12 3.08 -11.98
C TRP A 21 -9.64 2.78 -10.59
N GLU A 22 -8.82 2.12 -9.79
CA GLU A 22 -9.19 1.71 -8.44
C GLU A 22 -8.03 2.04 -7.49
N LEU A 23 -8.32 2.83 -6.45
CA LEU A 23 -7.33 3.17 -5.43
C LEU A 23 -7.54 2.30 -4.20
N VAL A 24 -6.51 1.53 -3.83
CA VAL A 24 -6.56 0.56 -2.74
C VAL A 24 -5.53 0.91 -1.68
N TYR A 25 -5.98 1.00 -0.44
CA TYR A 25 -5.13 1.10 0.73
C TYR A 25 -4.91 -0.28 1.34
N VAL A 26 -3.67 -0.71 1.46
CA VAL A 26 -3.30 -1.99 2.07
C VAL A 26 -3.39 -1.85 3.58
N GLY A 27 -4.41 -2.44 4.20
CA GLY A 27 -4.65 -2.32 5.63
C GLY A 27 -3.72 -3.18 6.49
N SER A 28 -3.21 -4.29 5.92
CA SER A 28 -2.24 -5.16 6.58
C SER A 28 -1.42 -5.95 5.57
N ALA A 29 -0.11 -6.05 5.80
CA ALA A 29 0.75 -6.92 4.98
C ALA A 29 0.47 -8.42 5.18
N LYS A 30 -0.23 -8.79 6.24
CA LYS A 30 -0.51 -10.19 6.61
C LYS A 30 -1.71 -10.77 5.87
N SER A 31 -2.67 -9.93 5.47
CA SER A 31 -3.88 -10.40 4.80
C SER A 31 -4.52 -9.29 3.95
N SER A 32 -4.85 -9.63 2.72
CA SER A 32 -5.62 -8.76 1.81
C SER A 32 -7.07 -8.53 2.26
N SER A 33 -7.56 -9.27 3.24
CA SER A 33 -8.90 -9.04 3.81
C SER A 33 -9.04 -7.68 4.50
N TYR A 34 -7.93 -7.02 4.81
CA TYR A 34 -7.89 -5.69 5.38
C TYR A 34 -7.65 -4.58 4.33
N ASP A 35 -7.51 -4.96 3.06
CA ASP A 35 -7.38 -3.99 1.98
C ASP A 35 -8.67 -3.23 1.80
N GLN A 36 -8.57 -1.91 1.65
CA GLN A 36 -9.72 -1.02 1.47
C GLN A 36 -9.65 -0.39 0.10
N VAL A 37 -10.62 -0.70 -0.76
CA VAL A 37 -10.87 0.09 -1.96
C VAL A 37 -11.41 1.44 -1.50
N LEU A 38 -10.62 2.48 -1.66
CA LEU A 38 -10.99 3.83 -1.23
C LEU A 38 -11.99 4.44 -2.19
N ASP A 39 -11.76 4.24 -3.50
CA ASP A 39 -12.69 4.64 -4.55
C ASP A 39 -12.33 3.98 -5.88
N SER A 40 -13.26 4.01 -6.84
CA SER A 40 -13.07 3.55 -8.21
C SER A 40 -13.67 4.55 -9.19
N ALA A 41 -13.01 4.74 -10.33
CA ALA A 41 -13.45 5.66 -11.37
C ALA A 41 -13.31 5.02 -12.76
N LEU A 42 -14.40 5.06 -13.54
CA LEU A 42 -14.38 4.70 -14.94
C LEU A 42 -14.05 5.94 -15.77
N VAL A 43 -12.89 5.95 -16.41
CA VAL A 43 -12.42 7.07 -17.23
C VAL A 43 -12.47 6.67 -18.69
N GLY A 44 -13.24 7.40 -19.48
CA GLY A 44 -13.36 7.15 -20.91
C GLY A 44 -14.49 7.94 -21.57
N PRO A 45 -14.57 7.91 -22.90
CA PRO A 45 -13.58 7.30 -23.80
C PRO A 45 -12.24 8.06 -23.76
N VAL A 46 -11.13 7.32 -23.65
CA VAL A 46 -9.80 7.92 -23.60
C VAL A 46 -9.32 8.12 -25.06
N PRO A 47 -9.12 9.37 -25.52
CA PRO A 47 -8.56 9.62 -26.85
C PRO A 47 -7.05 9.31 -26.87
N GLU A 48 -6.48 9.20 -28.06
CA GLU A 48 -5.03 9.05 -28.22
C GLU A 48 -4.28 10.25 -27.61
N GLY A 49 -3.17 9.99 -26.92
CA GLY A 49 -2.28 11.03 -26.42
C GLY A 49 -2.01 10.95 -24.91
N ARG A 50 -1.63 12.10 -24.34
CA ARG A 50 -1.26 12.25 -22.92
C ARG A 50 -2.42 12.84 -22.14
N HIS A 51 -2.85 12.12 -21.11
CA HIS A 51 -3.98 12.53 -20.27
C HIS A 51 -3.55 12.71 -18.84
N LYS A 52 -4.24 13.62 -18.15
CA LYS A 52 -4.09 13.88 -16.71
C LYS A 52 -5.47 14.02 -16.10
N PHE A 53 -5.70 13.36 -14.99
CA PHE A 53 -6.89 13.55 -14.19
C PHE A 53 -6.53 13.62 -12.71
N VAL A 54 -7.43 14.18 -11.90
CA VAL A 54 -7.28 14.20 -10.44
C VAL A 54 -8.21 13.14 -9.87
N PHE A 55 -7.65 12.27 -9.04
CA PHE A 55 -8.39 11.25 -8.32
C PHE A 55 -8.37 11.63 -6.83
N ALA A 56 -9.48 12.17 -6.34
CA ALA A 56 -9.64 12.60 -4.95
C ALA A 56 -10.45 11.54 -4.20
N VAL A 57 -9.97 11.08 -3.06
CA VAL A 57 -10.60 10.02 -2.27
C VAL A 57 -10.57 10.37 -0.78
N ASP A 58 -11.49 9.77 -0.03
CA ASP A 58 -11.48 9.83 1.42
C ASP A 58 -10.38 8.95 2.02
N ALA A 59 -9.99 9.26 3.26
CA ALA A 59 -9.01 8.46 3.98
C ALA A 59 -9.58 7.06 4.30
N PRO A 60 -8.73 6.03 4.42
CA PRO A 60 -9.17 4.70 4.82
C PRO A 60 -9.77 4.72 6.23
N ASP A 61 -10.75 3.84 6.45
CA ASP A 61 -11.40 3.64 7.74
C ASP A 61 -10.43 2.95 8.72
N PRO A 62 -9.99 3.62 9.78
CA PRO A 62 -9.05 3.05 10.74
C PRO A 62 -9.64 1.88 11.55
N ALA A 63 -10.97 1.80 11.66
CA ALA A 63 -11.62 0.70 12.36
C ALA A 63 -11.49 -0.65 11.63
N LYS A 64 -11.22 -0.62 10.34
CA LYS A 64 -10.98 -1.81 9.50
C LYS A 64 -9.52 -2.24 9.44
N ILE A 65 -8.62 -1.48 10.06
CA ILE A 65 -7.19 -1.77 10.09
C ILE A 65 -6.83 -2.43 11.41
N PRO A 66 -6.06 -3.54 11.43
CA PRO A 66 -5.58 -4.11 12.67
C PRO A 66 -4.79 -3.09 13.49
N VAL A 67 -4.99 -3.06 14.81
CA VAL A 67 -4.40 -2.06 15.71
C VAL A 67 -2.88 -2.00 15.58
N GLN A 68 -2.22 -3.14 15.40
CA GLN A 68 -0.76 -3.24 15.22
C GLN A 68 -0.26 -2.66 13.89
N ASP A 69 -1.14 -2.50 12.91
CA ASP A 69 -0.80 -2.02 11.56
C ASP A 69 -1.24 -0.56 11.32
N LEU A 70 -1.85 0.09 12.36
CA LEU A 70 -2.24 1.50 12.30
C LEU A 70 -1.04 2.46 12.27
N VAL A 71 0.05 2.09 12.94
CA VAL A 71 1.31 2.85 13.00
C VAL A 71 2.37 2.09 12.21
N GLY A 72 3.17 2.79 11.42
CA GLY A 72 4.24 2.22 10.60
C GLY A 72 4.04 2.44 9.12
N VAL A 73 4.60 1.56 8.31
CA VAL A 73 4.60 1.69 6.85
C VAL A 73 3.58 0.74 6.23
N THR A 74 2.85 1.25 5.26
CA THR A 74 1.95 0.47 4.41
C THR A 74 2.09 0.90 2.94
N VAL A 75 1.18 0.46 2.08
CA VAL A 75 1.20 0.73 0.64
C VAL A 75 -0.15 1.26 0.18
N LEU A 76 -0.11 2.23 -0.69
CA LEU A 76 -1.24 2.70 -1.49
C LEU A 76 -1.04 2.20 -2.92
N LEU A 77 -2.05 1.55 -3.50
CA LEU A 77 -2.02 0.97 -4.83
C LEU A 77 -3.06 1.64 -5.71
N LEU A 78 -2.64 2.15 -6.86
CA LEU A 78 -3.54 2.60 -7.91
C LEU A 78 -3.50 1.58 -9.04
N ARG A 79 -4.59 0.85 -9.21
CA ARG A 79 -4.76 -0.18 -10.24
C ARG A 79 -5.49 0.39 -11.44
N CYS A 80 -5.09 0.00 -12.63
CA CYS A 80 -5.84 0.31 -13.84
C CYS A 80 -6.21 -0.98 -14.57
N LYS A 81 -7.48 -1.10 -14.90
CA LYS A 81 -8.06 -2.26 -15.57
C LYS A 81 -8.68 -1.86 -16.91
N TYR A 82 -8.62 -2.76 -17.87
CA TYR A 82 -9.36 -2.71 -19.13
C TYR A 82 -10.13 -4.00 -19.31
N ASN A 83 -11.44 -3.91 -19.52
CA ASN A 83 -12.33 -5.08 -19.59
C ASN A 83 -12.14 -6.07 -18.43
N GLY A 84 -12.03 -5.53 -17.20
CA GLY A 84 -11.82 -6.34 -15.99
C GLY A 84 -10.40 -6.91 -15.82
N GLN A 85 -9.49 -6.69 -16.78
CA GLN A 85 -8.10 -7.16 -16.74
C GLN A 85 -7.20 -6.06 -16.20
N GLU A 86 -6.51 -6.30 -15.08
CA GLU A 86 -5.51 -5.37 -14.54
C GLU A 86 -4.26 -5.39 -15.44
N PHE A 87 -3.87 -4.24 -15.99
CA PHE A 87 -2.70 -4.14 -16.85
C PHE A 87 -1.59 -3.26 -16.28
N ILE A 88 -1.91 -2.40 -15.32
CA ILE A 88 -0.92 -1.59 -14.62
C ILE A 88 -1.31 -1.41 -13.17
N ASN A 89 -0.30 -1.41 -12.31
CA ASN A 89 -0.41 -1.15 -10.88
C ASN A 89 0.70 -0.19 -10.45
N LEU A 90 0.31 0.91 -9.87
CA LEU A 90 1.19 1.94 -9.33
C LEU A 90 1.15 1.86 -7.82
N GLY A 91 2.31 1.75 -7.17
CA GLY A 91 2.39 1.62 -5.73
C GLY A 91 3.27 2.68 -5.08
N TRP A 92 2.80 3.25 -3.96
CA TRP A 92 3.54 4.17 -3.11
C TRP A 92 3.59 3.65 -1.69
N PHE A 93 4.72 3.82 -1.04
CA PHE A 93 4.79 3.62 0.40
C PHE A 93 4.10 4.76 1.13
N VAL A 94 3.42 4.39 2.20
CA VAL A 94 2.70 5.30 3.09
C VAL A 94 3.22 5.10 4.49
N SER A 95 3.71 6.17 5.11
CA SER A 95 4.10 6.17 6.52
C SER A 95 2.97 6.77 7.36
N ASN A 96 2.55 6.05 8.39
CA ASN A 96 1.64 6.55 9.42
C ASN A 96 2.44 6.65 10.72
N ASP A 97 2.70 7.86 11.19
CA ASP A 97 3.56 8.09 12.34
C ASP A 97 3.06 9.28 13.17
N TYR A 98 3.53 9.39 14.40
CA TYR A 98 3.29 10.58 15.22
C TYR A 98 4.24 11.70 14.81
N GLU A 99 3.75 12.93 14.78
CA GLU A 99 4.62 14.11 14.65
C GLU A 99 5.29 14.48 15.98
N ASP A 100 4.61 14.20 17.09
CA ASP A 100 5.10 14.46 18.43
C ASP A 100 6.28 13.53 18.78
N PRO A 101 7.50 14.08 19.07
CA PRO A 101 8.66 13.26 19.39
C PRO A 101 8.47 12.32 20.59
N GLU A 102 7.73 12.74 21.60
CA GLU A 102 7.49 11.94 22.82
C GLU A 102 6.65 10.71 22.46
N LEU A 103 5.60 10.88 21.65
CA LEU A 103 4.75 9.79 21.19
C LEU A 103 5.47 8.87 20.18
N LYS A 104 6.47 9.41 19.48
CA LYS A 104 7.31 8.66 18.54
C LYS A 104 8.31 7.77 19.27
N GLU A 105 8.93 8.28 20.34
CA GLU A 105 9.85 7.51 21.19
C GLU A 105 9.14 6.49 22.07
N ASN A 106 7.98 6.86 22.61
CA ASN A 106 7.18 6.04 23.52
C ASN A 106 5.74 5.90 23.01
N PRO A 107 5.52 5.12 21.93
CA PRO A 107 4.19 4.97 21.35
C PRO A 107 3.23 4.30 22.34
N PRO A 108 2.02 4.85 22.50
CA PRO A 108 1.01 4.26 23.40
C PRO A 108 0.59 2.87 22.92
N ALA A 109 0.24 2.00 23.86
CA ALA A 109 -0.20 0.63 23.58
C ALA A 109 -1.44 0.58 22.64
N LYS A 110 -2.29 1.60 22.72
CA LYS A 110 -3.39 1.83 21.78
C LYS A 110 -3.11 3.11 21.01
N PRO A 111 -2.97 3.04 19.68
CA PRO A 111 -2.70 4.22 18.85
C PRO A 111 -3.76 5.32 19.01
N ILE A 112 -3.30 6.57 19.09
CA ILE A 112 -4.14 7.77 19.12
C ILE A 112 -4.27 8.25 17.69
N ILE A 113 -5.36 7.87 17.01
CA ILE A 113 -5.56 8.07 15.58
C ILE A 113 -5.52 9.56 15.21
N GLU A 114 -6.08 10.43 16.05
CA GLU A 114 -6.16 11.87 15.83
C GLU A 114 -4.77 12.55 15.82
N LYS A 115 -3.75 11.89 16.38
CA LYS A 115 -2.37 12.38 16.42
C LYS A 115 -1.46 11.71 15.39
N LEU A 116 -2.00 10.79 14.60
CA LEU A 116 -1.25 10.16 13.52
C LEU A 116 -1.28 11.03 12.27
N THR A 117 -0.10 11.24 11.70
CA THR A 117 0.07 11.86 10.40
C THR A 117 0.39 10.79 9.36
N ARG A 118 -0.28 10.90 8.21
CA ARG A 118 -0.05 10.03 7.07
C ARG A 118 0.75 10.77 6.01
N THR A 119 1.87 10.20 5.62
CA THR A 119 2.74 10.72 4.57
C THR A 119 2.87 9.70 3.44
N VAL A 120 2.49 10.09 2.22
CA VAL A 120 2.70 9.27 1.01
C VAL A 120 4.06 9.62 0.42
N GLN A 121 4.90 8.62 0.20
CA GLN A 121 6.23 8.78 -0.40
C GLN A 121 6.10 8.82 -1.92
N THR A 122 5.89 10.01 -2.47
CA THR A 122 5.63 10.21 -3.91
C THR A 122 6.87 10.05 -4.78
N ASP A 123 8.07 10.14 -4.19
CA ASP A 123 9.35 10.08 -4.91
C ASP A 123 9.77 8.63 -5.25
N ASP A 124 9.22 7.62 -4.56
CA ASP A 124 9.48 6.19 -4.79
C ASP A 124 8.25 5.50 -5.39
N LEU A 125 7.90 5.89 -6.62
CA LEU A 125 6.81 5.25 -7.35
C LEU A 125 7.28 3.90 -7.92
N ARG A 126 6.54 2.86 -7.62
CA ARG A 126 6.74 1.52 -8.18
C ARG A 126 5.66 1.17 -9.17
N VAL A 127 6.08 0.83 -10.39
CA VAL A 127 5.19 0.49 -11.48
C VAL A 127 5.30 -1.00 -11.77
N THR A 128 4.16 -1.67 -11.83
CA THR A 128 4.05 -3.07 -12.27
C THR A 128 3.07 -3.11 -13.43
N SER A 129 3.48 -3.69 -14.55
CA SER A 129 2.63 -3.89 -15.72
C SER A 129 2.38 -5.38 -15.96
N PHE A 130 1.18 -5.68 -16.46
CA PHE A 130 0.74 -7.02 -16.78
C PHE A 130 0.31 -7.06 -18.26
N PRO A 131 0.65 -8.10 -19.00
CA PRO A 131 0.10 -8.28 -20.33
C PRO A 131 -1.40 -8.60 -20.23
N ILE A 132 -2.20 -7.97 -21.08
CA ILE A 132 -3.65 -8.19 -21.18
C ILE A 132 -4.08 -8.34 -22.62
N LYS A 133 -5.30 -8.81 -22.85
CA LYS A 133 -5.95 -8.76 -24.15
C LYS A 133 -6.53 -7.38 -24.37
N TRP A 134 -6.01 -6.67 -25.35
CA TRP A 134 -6.57 -5.41 -25.81
C TRP A 134 -7.71 -5.62 -26.81
N ASP A 135 -7.67 -6.73 -27.55
CA ASP A 135 -8.58 -7.09 -28.61
C ASP A 135 -8.98 -8.57 -28.44
N GLU A 136 -10.23 -8.91 -28.76
CA GLU A 136 -10.77 -10.26 -28.64
C GLU A 136 -10.07 -11.29 -29.56
N ASN A 137 -9.44 -10.81 -30.64
CA ASN A 137 -8.74 -11.64 -31.59
C ASN A 137 -7.26 -11.94 -31.25
N GLN A 138 -6.75 -11.38 -30.12
CA GLN A 138 -5.41 -11.70 -29.68
C GLN A 138 -5.30 -13.14 -29.16
N PRO A 139 -4.27 -13.90 -29.56
CA PRO A 139 -4.08 -15.27 -29.08
C PRO A 139 -3.86 -15.33 -27.57
N ASP A 140 -4.21 -16.49 -26.96
CA ASP A 140 -4.13 -16.69 -25.51
C ASP A 140 -2.69 -16.89 -25.01
N GLU A 141 -1.79 -15.92 -25.24
CA GLU A 141 -0.44 -15.87 -24.65
C GLU A 141 -0.42 -15.02 -23.36
N TYR A 142 -1.32 -15.33 -22.43
CA TYR A 142 -1.41 -14.58 -21.16
C TYR A 142 -0.77 -15.36 -20.02
N PRO A 143 -0.05 -14.65 -19.12
CA PRO A 143 0.34 -15.28 -17.88
C PRO A 143 -0.92 -15.73 -17.14
N PRO A 144 -0.95 -16.98 -16.64
CA PRO A 144 -2.08 -17.52 -15.91
C PRO A 144 -2.38 -16.67 -14.67
N GLU A 145 -3.65 -16.67 -14.25
CA GLU A 145 -4.14 -15.92 -13.08
C GLU A 145 -3.27 -16.11 -11.81
N GLN A 146 -2.62 -17.27 -11.69
CA GLN A 146 -1.66 -17.58 -10.62
C GLN A 146 -0.42 -16.66 -10.62
N GLU A 147 0.08 -16.21 -11.77
CA GLU A 147 1.21 -15.26 -11.81
C GLU A 147 0.81 -13.86 -11.34
N GLN A 148 -0.43 -13.44 -11.56
CA GLN A 148 -0.95 -12.18 -11.04
C GLN A 148 -1.07 -12.23 -9.52
N LEU A 149 -1.57 -13.32 -8.96
CA LEU A 149 -1.63 -13.57 -7.52
C LEU A 149 -0.24 -13.63 -6.89
N GLU A 150 0.75 -14.24 -7.54
CA GLU A 150 2.13 -14.26 -7.05
C GLU A 150 2.80 -12.87 -7.10
N LYS A 151 2.50 -12.06 -8.11
CA LYS A 151 3.01 -10.68 -8.20
C LYS A 151 2.38 -9.78 -7.13
N MET A 152 1.09 -9.93 -6.83
CA MET A 152 0.46 -9.26 -5.69
C MET A 152 1.08 -9.70 -4.36
N SER A 153 1.37 -10.99 -4.20
CA SER A 153 2.06 -11.52 -3.01
C SER A 153 3.49 -10.97 -2.85
N LYS A 154 4.15 -10.53 -3.92
CA LYS A 154 5.44 -9.86 -3.87
C LYS A 154 5.39 -8.53 -3.12
N TRP A 155 4.35 -7.74 -3.32
CA TRP A 155 4.14 -6.48 -2.60
C TRP A 155 3.94 -6.72 -1.10
N GLN A 156 3.12 -7.68 -0.76
CA GLN A 156 2.89 -8.08 0.63
C GLN A 156 4.18 -8.58 1.29
N LYS A 157 4.98 -9.38 0.58
CA LYS A 157 6.30 -9.85 1.06
C LYS A 157 7.29 -8.70 1.24
N THR A 158 7.30 -7.73 0.32
CA THR A 158 8.17 -6.54 0.42
C THR A 158 7.75 -5.66 1.59
N LEU A 159 6.45 -5.46 1.79
CA LEU A 159 5.91 -4.69 2.89
C LEU A 159 6.20 -5.36 4.24
N LEU A 160 6.04 -6.69 4.35
CA LEU A 160 6.40 -7.45 5.55
C LEU A 160 7.86 -7.23 5.92
N LYS A 161 8.79 -7.36 4.96
CA LYS A 161 10.22 -7.13 5.19
C LYS A 161 10.52 -5.72 5.65
N LEU A 162 9.85 -4.71 5.08
CA LEU A 162 9.99 -3.32 5.49
C LEU A 162 9.46 -3.09 6.91
N GLN A 163 8.31 -3.64 7.25
CA GLN A 163 7.75 -3.55 8.59
C GLN A 163 8.64 -4.23 9.63
N GLU A 164 9.23 -5.37 9.32
CA GLU A 164 10.20 -6.06 10.19
C GLU A 164 11.47 -5.24 10.40
N THR A 165 11.96 -4.57 9.35
CA THR A 165 13.19 -3.75 9.40
C THR A 165 12.97 -2.45 10.19
N LEU A 166 11.78 -1.88 10.15
CA LEU A 166 11.43 -0.62 10.80
C LEU A 166 10.92 -0.78 12.23
N GLN A 167 10.64 -2.02 12.69
CA GLN A 167 10.32 -2.25 14.11
C GLN A 167 11.59 -2.07 14.94
N PRO A 168 11.61 -1.12 15.91
CA PRO A 168 12.72 -1.01 16.83
C PRO A 168 12.84 -2.35 17.56
N GLN A 169 14.06 -2.90 17.57
CA GLN A 169 14.38 -4.12 18.34
C GLN A 169 13.87 -3.90 19.76
N LYS A 170 12.85 -4.62 20.16
CA LYS A 170 12.48 -4.74 21.57
C LYS A 170 13.70 -5.29 22.27
N MET A 171 14.48 -4.40 22.87
CA MET A 171 15.58 -4.76 23.75
C MET A 171 15.00 -5.65 24.84
N SER A 172 15.33 -6.94 24.76
CA SER A 172 15.08 -7.91 25.82
C SER A 172 15.84 -7.41 27.06
N LEU A 173 15.12 -6.73 27.96
CA LEU A 173 15.57 -6.51 29.31
C LEU A 173 15.64 -7.89 29.99
N ARG A 174 16.79 -8.57 29.84
CA ARG A 174 17.16 -9.63 30.75
C ARG A 174 17.34 -8.97 32.11
N THR A 175 16.31 -9.09 32.93
CA THR A 175 16.41 -8.90 34.38
C THR A 175 17.40 -9.91 34.93
N GLY A 176 18.66 -9.49 35.07
CA GLY A 176 19.67 -10.22 35.80
C GLY A 176 19.30 -10.18 37.27
N LEU A 177 18.60 -11.19 37.75
CA LEU A 177 18.55 -11.48 39.16
C LEU A 177 19.93 -11.88 39.63
N HIS A 178 20.63 -11.00 40.35
CA HIS A 178 21.78 -11.35 41.16
C HIS A 178 21.32 -12.19 42.36
N PRO A 179 21.87 -13.37 42.55
CA PRO A 179 21.64 -14.12 43.81
C PRO A 179 22.37 -13.41 44.96
N ARG A 180 21.59 -13.09 45.97
CA ARG A 180 22.09 -12.53 47.22
C ARG A 180 22.97 -13.57 47.93
N MET A 181 24.27 -13.33 48.01
CA MET A 181 25.16 -14.10 48.91
C MET A 181 24.82 -13.84 50.34
N THR A 182 24.33 -14.85 51.06
CA THR A 182 24.28 -14.88 52.49
C THR A 182 25.66 -15.31 53.05
N ARG A 183 26.24 -14.48 53.91
CA ARG A 183 27.44 -14.85 54.69
C ARG A 183 26.98 -15.70 55.85
N PRO A 184 27.73 -16.78 56.20
CA PRO A 184 27.57 -17.47 57.48
C PRO A 184 28.38 -16.73 58.56
N THR A 185 27.82 -16.66 59.73
CA THR A 185 28.45 -16.32 60.99
C THR A 185 29.33 -17.47 61.50
#